data_812130ebee36169f0502a2da0b100cee
#
_entry.id   812130ebee36169f0502a2da0b100cee
#
_cell.length_a   1.000
_cell.length_b   1.000
_cell.length_c   1.000
_cell.angle_alpha   90.00
_cell.angle_beta   90.00
_cell.angle_gamma   90.00
#
_symmetry.space_group_name_H-M   'P 1'
#
loop_
_entity.id
_entity.type
_entity.pdbx_description
1 polymer ?
#
loop_
_entity_poly.entity_id
_entity_poly.type
_entity_poly.pdbx_seq_one_letter_code
_entity_poly.pdbx_strand_id
1 'polypeptide(L)'
;DDFVISYFVSGNGVKNISIVVYNMTKRINPTINALSTIVIVVIVVVLLLANVIPKLRNKAKKLNQKAVKIISVVLVIAVTAGLVKWGFVTKSTHVLKVYNAGEYMDLSLIDEFEKEYNCTVVYETFESNEMMYTKLSSGETYDVLVPSDYMIERLIKEEYLQALDWNEIPNKKNLLDDVMNQSYDPGNRYSCPYFWGTVGILYDK
;
A
#
# COMPACT_ATOMS: atom_id res chain seq x y z
N ASP A 1 4.93 -5.78 23.72
CA ASP A 1 3.84 -6.25 24.59
C ASP A 1 2.60 -5.35 24.49
N ASP A 2 2.75 -4.03 24.46
CA ASP A 2 1.62 -3.09 24.33
C ASP A 2 0.85 -3.20 22.99
N PHE A 3 1.53 -3.66 21.96
CA PHE A 3 0.91 -3.89 20.64
C PHE A 3 -0.13 -5.01 20.69
N VAL A 4 0.22 -6.16 21.28
CA VAL A 4 -0.67 -7.34 21.34
C VAL A 4 -1.92 -6.99 22.17
N ILE A 5 -1.76 -6.31 23.30
CA ILE A 5 -2.87 -5.88 24.13
C ILE A 5 -3.75 -4.88 23.37
N SER A 6 -3.15 -3.90 22.72
CA SER A 6 -3.88 -2.90 21.92
C SER A 6 -4.65 -3.53 20.75
N TYR A 7 -4.10 -4.57 20.12
CA TYR A 7 -4.72 -5.28 19.01
C TYR A 7 -6.00 -6.01 19.45
N PHE A 8 -5.98 -6.66 20.62
CA PHE A 8 -7.15 -7.42 21.10
C PHE A 8 -8.19 -6.58 21.85
N VAL A 9 -7.80 -5.43 22.41
CA VAL A 9 -8.69 -4.59 23.23
C VAL A 9 -9.33 -3.44 22.42
N SER A 10 -8.70 -2.99 21.34
CA SER A 10 -9.30 -1.98 20.46
C SER A 10 -10.38 -2.65 19.59
N GLY A 11 -11.64 -2.54 20.01
CA GLY A 11 -12.78 -2.96 19.18
C GLY A 11 -12.84 -2.22 17.84
N ASN A 12 -13.72 -2.69 16.95
CA ASN A 12 -13.91 -2.32 15.53
C ASN A 12 -14.11 -0.81 15.22
N GLY A 13 -13.56 0.09 15.95
CA GLY A 13 -13.73 1.53 15.71
C GLY A 13 -12.55 2.41 16.11
N VAL A 14 -11.56 1.89 16.82
CA VAL A 14 -10.45 2.70 17.33
C VAL A 14 -9.14 2.24 16.66
N LYS A 15 -8.69 3.00 15.67
CA LYS A 15 -7.36 2.80 15.06
C LYS A 15 -6.29 3.33 16.01
N ASN A 16 -5.65 2.45 16.78
CA ASN A 16 -4.44 2.79 17.50
C ASN A 16 -3.28 2.97 16.51
N ILE A 17 -2.44 3.99 16.71
CA ILE A 17 -1.26 4.26 15.88
C ILE A 17 -0.36 3.01 15.75
N SER A 18 -0.21 2.23 16.81
CA SER A 18 0.58 0.98 16.80
C SER A 18 0.05 -0.06 15.82
N ILE A 19 -1.28 -0.23 15.73
CA ILE A 19 -1.93 -1.14 14.77
C ILE A 19 -1.75 -0.63 13.33
N VAL A 20 -1.89 0.67 13.14
CA VAL A 20 -1.69 1.30 11.83
C VAL A 20 -0.25 1.11 11.36
N VAL A 21 0.74 1.36 12.25
CA VAL A 21 2.17 1.16 11.94
C VAL A 21 2.49 -0.30 11.67
N TYR A 22 1.95 -1.26 12.44
CA TYR A 22 2.16 -2.69 12.21
C TYR A 22 1.61 -3.16 10.85
N ASN A 23 0.41 -2.75 10.49
CA ASN A 23 -0.18 -3.09 9.19
C ASN A 23 0.58 -2.42 8.02
N MET A 24 1.24 -1.30 8.29
CA MET A 24 2.11 -0.62 7.33
C MET A 24 3.51 -1.25 7.21
N THR A 25 3.98 -1.99 8.22
CA THR A 25 5.33 -2.58 8.22
C THR A 25 5.42 -3.93 7.49
N LYS A 26 4.30 -4.59 7.21
CA LYS A 26 4.30 -5.84 6.41
C LYS A 26 4.76 -5.62 4.96
N ARG A 27 4.59 -4.43 4.43
CA ARG A 27 5.29 -3.95 3.24
C ARG A 27 5.73 -2.51 3.52
N ILE A 28 7.02 -2.22 3.31
CA ILE A 28 7.54 -0.86 3.45
C ILE A 28 6.82 0.00 2.42
N ASN A 29 5.74 0.66 2.85
CA ASN A 29 5.00 1.56 1.98
C ASN A 29 5.93 2.72 1.58
N PRO A 30 6.20 2.95 0.30
CA PRO A 30 7.05 4.05 -0.16
C PRO A 30 6.66 5.39 0.43
N THR A 31 5.39 5.57 0.76
CA THR A 31 4.85 6.79 1.39
C THR A 31 5.38 7.00 2.80
N ILE A 32 5.58 5.93 3.59
CA ILE A 32 6.13 6.02 4.96
C ILE A 32 7.60 6.36 4.91
N ASN A 33 8.35 5.72 4.00
CA ASN A 33 9.76 6.04 3.78
C ASN A 33 9.92 7.49 3.31
N ALA A 34 9.06 7.97 2.41
CA ALA A 34 9.05 9.35 1.99
C ALA A 34 8.73 10.30 3.15
N LEU A 35 7.72 10.00 3.97
CA LEU A 35 7.36 10.81 5.13
C LEU A 35 8.49 10.84 6.17
N SER A 36 9.07 9.69 6.51
CA SER A 36 10.20 9.58 7.43
C SER A 36 11.41 10.36 6.94
N THR A 37 11.71 10.26 5.64
CA THR A 37 12.81 11.00 5.00
C THR A 37 12.57 12.50 5.06
N ILE A 38 11.36 12.96 4.78
CA ILE A 38 10.99 14.39 4.87
C ILE A 38 11.16 14.89 6.30
N VAL A 39 10.67 14.15 7.29
CA VAL A 39 10.80 14.53 8.72
C VAL A 39 12.27 14.60 9.13
N ILE A 40 13.10 13.63 8.76
CA ILE A 40 14.54 13.62 9.05
C ILE A 40 15.22 14.82 8.38
N VAL A 41 14.93 15.08 7.12
CA VAL A 41 15.50 16.22 6.38
C VAL A 41 15.11 17.54 7.03
N VAL A 42 13.85 17.71 7.44
CA VAL A 42 13.38 18.92 8.14
C VAL A 42 14.12 19.09 9.46
N ILE A 43 14.27 18.04 10.27
CA ILE A 43 15.01 18.08 11.53
C ILE A 43 16.47 18.45 11.28
N VAL A 44 17.14 17.84 10.32
CA VAL A 44 18.54 18.13 9.97
C VAL A 44 18.69 19.58 9.51
N VAL A 45 17.79 20.09 8.68
CA VAL A 45 17.80 21.49 8.22
C VAL A 45 17.61 22.44 9.41
N VAL A 46 16.66 22.17 10.30
CA VAL A 46 16.42 22.99 11.51
C VAL A 46 17.65 22.98 12.42
N LEU A 47 18.28 21.84 12.65
CA LEU A 47 19.51 21.72 13.46
C LEU A 47 20.70 22.46 12.80
N LEU A 48 20.86 22.35 11.50
CA LEU A 48 21.88 23.10 10.76
C LEU A 48 21.65 24.61 10.87
N LEU A 49 20.43 25.06 10.68
CA LEU A 49 20.06 26.47 10.83
C LEU A 49 20.30 26.96 12.27
N ALA A 50 19.93 26.18 13.28
CA ALA A 50 20.09 26.55 14.69
C ALA A 50 21.56 26.58 15.12
N ASN A 51 22.40 25.65 14.63
CA ASN A 51 23.79 25.50 15.11
C ASN A 51 24.84 26.21 14.23
N VAL A 52 24.62 26.23 12.91
CA VAL A 52 25.60 26.79 11.96
C VAL A 52 25.43 28.30 11.81
N ILE A 53 24.19 28.80 11.80
CA ILE A 53 23.92 30.24 11.64
C ILE A 53 24.55 31.07 12.77
N PRO A 54 24.44 30.72 14.08
CA PRO A 54 25.09 31.47 15.15
C PRO A 54 26.61 31.44 15.04
N LYS A 55 27.21 30.28 14.65
CA LYS A 55 28.67 30.16 14.48
C LYS A 55 29.18 30.97 13.30
N LEU A 56 28.46 30.99 12.18
CA LEU A 56 28.79 31.85 11.02
C LEU A 56 28.63 33.31 11.36
N ARG A 57 27.63 33.66 12.18
CA ARG A 57 27.37 35.05 12.62
C ARG A 57 28.51 35.59 13.49
N ASN A 58 29.15 34.77 14.33
CA ASN A 58 30.29 35.17 15.15
C ASN A 58 31.60 35.27 14.35
N LYS A 59 31.75 34.48 13.26
CA LYS A 59 32.91 34.56 12.36
C LYS A 59 32.76 35.64 11.24
N ALA A 60 31.53 36.01 10.91
CA ALA A 60 31.20 36.88 9.79
C ALA A 60 30.95 38.32 10.16
N LYS A 61 31.72 38.88 11.13
CA LYS A 61 31.73 40.35 11.34
C LYS A 61 32.17 41.16 10.10
N LYS A 62 32.53 40.47 9.00
CA LYS A 62 32.89 41.08 7.70
C LYS A 62 32.06 40.65 6.49
N LEU A 63 31.11 39.71 6.62
CA LEU A 63 30.29 39.30 5.47
C LEU A 63 28.88 39.92 5.58
N ASN A 64 28.45 40.55 4.50
CA ASN A 64 27.16 41.23 4.39
C ASN A 64 26.02 40.30 4.81
N GLN A 65 25.30 40.58 5.90
CA GLN A 65 24.19 39.77 6.44
C GLN A 65 23.11 39.46 5.41
N LYS A 66 22.96 40.30 4.39
CA LYS A 66 22.04 40.09 3.27
C LYS A 66 22.49 38.90 2.40
N ALA A 67 23.79 38.74 2.13
CA ALA A 67 24.35 37.68 1.31
C ALA A 67 24.15 36.31 1.99
N VAL A 68 24.36 36.21 3.30
CA VAL A 68 24.16 34.94 4.06
C VAL A 68 22.68 34.52 4.05
N LYS A 69 21.75 35.45 4.21
CA LYS A 69 20.31 35.16 4.10
C LYS A 69 19.92 34.68 2.71
N ILE A 70 20.43 35.31 1.67
CA ILE A 70 20.16 34.94 0.27
C ILE A 70 20.69 33.53 -0.01
N ILE A 71 21.92 33.21 0.39
CA ILE A 71 22.54 31.89 0.19
C ILE A 71 21.74 30.81 0.91
N SER A 72 21.29 31.02 2.16
CA SER A 72 20.49 30.05 2.89
C SER A 72 19.13 29.79 2.25
N VAL A 73 18.47 30.83 1.74
CA VAL A 73 17.18 30.69 1.02
C VAL A 73 17.38 29.93 -0.30
N VAL A 74 18.41 30.25 -1.07
CA VAL A 74 18.72 29.56 -2.33
C VAL A 74 19.02 28.07 -2.08
N LEU A 75 19.75 27.75 -1.02
CA LEU A 75 20.08 26.36 -0.67
C LEU A 75 18.84 25.57 -0.26
N VAL A 76 17.93 26.17 0.50
CA VAL A 76 16.64 25.54 0.84
C VAL A 76 15.80 25.29 -0.43
N ILE A 77 15.72 26.28 -1.32
CA ILE A 77 14.99 26.14 -2.60
C ILE A 77 15.62 25.05 -3.48
N ALA A 78 16.94 24.98 -3.55
CA ALA A 78 17.64 23.96 -4.35
C ALA A 78 17.41 22.54 -3.80
N VAL A 79 17.42 22.37 -2.48
CA VAL A 79 17.15 21.07 -1.81
C VAL A 79 15.68 20.68 -2.02
N THR A 80 14.74 21.60 -1.83
CA THR A 80 13.31 21.31 -2.04
C THR A 80 13.01 21.01 -3.51
N ALA A 81 13.59 21.75 -4.45
CA ALA A 81 13.45 21.49 -5.89
C ALA A 81 14.08 20.12 -6.29
N GLY A 82 15.20 19.75 -5.68
CA GLY A 82 15.83 18.44 -5.86
C GLY A 82 14.95 17.28 -5.35
N LEU A 83 14.35 17.45 -4.18
CA LEU A 83 13.43 16.46 -3.59
C LEU A 83 12.14 16.34 -4.39
N VAL A 84 11.61 17.46 -4.88
CA VAL A 84 10.42 17.45 -5.76
C VAL A 84 10.74 16.75 -7.08
N LYS A 85 11.85 17.08 -7.74
CA LYS A 85 12.28 16.36 -8.96
C LYS A 85 12.45 14.86 -8.72
N TRP A 86 13.07 14.47 -7.62
CA TRP A 86 13.25 13.06 -7.30
C TRP A 86 11.92 12.34 -7.03
N GLY A 87 10.97 12.98 -6.36
CA GLY A 87 9.62 12.45 -6.15
C GLY A 87 8.80 12.33 -7.44
N PHE A 88 9.06 13.17 -8.45
CA PHE A 88 8.36 13.10 -9.75
C PHE A 88 8.95 12.07 -10.73
N VAL A 89 10.23 11.71 -10.57
CA VAL A 89 10.90 10.76 -11.50
C VAL A 89 10.49 9.30 -11.26
N THR A 90 9.85 8.99 -10.12
CA THR A 90 9.50 7.61 -9.74
C THR A 90 8.02 7.28 -9.82
N LYS A 91 7.17 8.13 -10.40
CA LYS A 91 5.75 7.78 -10.57
C LYS A 91 5.54 7.10 -11.93
N SER A 92 5.33 5.78 -11.90
CA SER A 92 4.60 5.11 -12.96
C SER A 92 3.20 5.76 -13.04
N THR A 93 2.71 5.97 -14.25
CA THR A 93 1.39 6.61 -14.48
C THR A 93 0.22 5.68 -14.16
N HIS A 94 0.50 4.38 -13.96
CA HIS A 94 -0.50 3.36 -13.70
C HIS A 94 -0.29 2.76 -12.31
N VAL A 95 -1.29 2.89 -11.46
CA VAL A 95 -1.32 2.30 -10.12
C VAL A 95 -2.39 1.22 -10.11
N LEU A 96 -2.01 0.01 -9.72
CA LEU A 96 -2.90 -1.13 -9.54
C LEU A 96 -3.08 -1.39 -8.05
N LYS A 97 -4.30 -1.31 -7.54
CA LYS A 97 -4.62 -1.61 -6.14
C LYS A 97 -5.12 -3.05 -6.02
N VAL A 98 -4.38 -3.87 -5.28
CA VAL A 98 -4.70 -5.27 -5.02
C VAL A 98 -4.99 -5.47 -3.55
N TYR A 99 -6.13 -6.09 -3.22
CA TYR A 99 -6.53 -6.41 -1.85
C TYR A 99 -6.75 -7.90 -1.71
N ASN A 100 -5.84 -8.57 -1.00
CA ASN A 100 -5.78 -10.03 -0.90
C ASN A 100 -5.91 -10.51 0.54
N ALA A 101 -6.27 -11.76 0.75
CA ALA A 101 -6.12 -12.41 2.04
C ALA A 101 -4.63 -12.52 2.43
N GLY A 102 -4.34 -12.50 3.73
CA GLY A 102 -2.96 -12.58 4.21
C GLY A 102 -2.23 -13.82 3.73
N GLU A 103 -0.96 -13.69 3.34
CA GLU A 103 -0.01 -14.78 3.03
C GLU A 103 -0.35 -15.67 1.80
N TYR A 104 -1.27 -15.23 0.94
CA TYR A 104 -1.64 -15.96 -0.28
C TYR A 104 -0.83 -15.57 -1.52
N MET A 105 0.20 -14.76 -1.40
CA MET A 105 1.01 -14.32 -2.54
C MET A 105 2.49 -14.22 -2.17
N ASP A 106 3.35 -14.70 -3.05
CA ASP A 106 4.76 -14.40 -3.01
C ASP A 106 4.98 -12.94 -3.45
N LEU A 107 5.49 -12.12 -2.52
CA LEU A 107 5.66 -10.68 -2.76
C LEU A 107 6.72 -10.37 -3.82
N SER A 108 7.64 -11.30 -4.12
CA SER A 108 8.63 -11.12 -5.20
C SER A 108 7.97 -11.00 -6.57
N LEU A 109 6.82 -11.67 -6.78
CA LEU A 109 6.05 -11.60 -8.02
C LEU A 109 5.52 -10.18 -8.30
N ILE A 110 5.30 -9.39 -7.26
CA ILE A 110 4.84 -8.01 -7.43
C ILE A 110 5.94 -7.16 -8.07
N ASP A 111 7.19 -7.33 -7.61
CA ASP A 111 8.33 -6.59 -8.17
C ASP A 111 8.59 -6.96 -9.65
N GLU A 112 8.36 -8.23 -10.00
CA GLU A 112 8.45 -8.70 -11.39
C GLU A 112 7.33 -8.11 -12.25
N PHE A 113 6.09 -8.13 -11.75
CA PHE A 113 4.93 -7.56 -12.42
C PHE A 113 5.08 -6.05 -12.64
N GLU A 114 5.54 -5.31 -11.63
CA GLU A 114 5.77 -3.87 -11.75
C GLU A 114 6.79 -3.53 -12.85
N LYS A 115 7.84 -4.35 -12.97
CA LYS A 115 8.86 -4.18 -14.02
C LYS A 115 8.33 -4.52 -15.41
N GLU A 116 7.58 -5.63 -15.52
CA GLU A 116 7.04 -6.10 -16.80
C GLU A 116 6.01 -5.13 -17.38
N TYR A 117 5.09 -4.65 -16.52
CA TYR A 117 3.97 -3.81 -16.95
C TYR A 117 4.19 -2.31 -16.72
N ASN A 118 5.36 -1.91 -16.24
CA ASN A 118 5.70 -0.51 -15.93
C ASN A 118 4.60 0.20 -15.12
N CYS A 119 4.14 -0.46 -14.08
CA CYS A 119 3.10 0.01 -13.16
C CYS A 119 3.59 0.02 -11.72
N THR A 120 2.80 0.58 -10.80
CA THR A 120 3.02 0.48 -9.36
C THR A 120 1.87 -0.30 -8.75
N VAL A 121 2.16 -1.36 -8.00
CA VAL A 121 1.17 -2.17 -7.30
C VAL A 121 1.06 -1.75 -5.84
N VAL A 122 -0.11 -1.26 -5.44
CA VAL A 122 -0.45 -1.06 -4.03
C VAL A 122 -1.11 -2.34 -3.53
N TYR A 123 -0.31 -3.17 -2.87
CA TYR A 123 -0.76 -4.45 -2.34
C TYR A 123 -1.14 -4.30 -0.87
N GLU A 124 -2.38 -4.59 -0.55
CA GLU A 124 -2.92 -4.60 0.80
C GLU A 124 -3.45 -5.98 1.17
N THR A 125 -3.47 -6.29 2.46
CA THR A 125 -4.01 -7.57 2.95
C THR A 125 -5.12 -7.34 3.96
N PHE A 126 -6.09 -8.25 3.97
CA PHE A 126 -7.16 -8.31 4.96
C PHE A 126 -7.06 -9.59 5.80
N GLU A 127 -7.61 -9.54 7.01
CA GLU A 127 -7.63 -10.68 7.92
C GLU A 127 -8.93 -11.47 7.81
N SER A 128 -10.02 -10.81 7.41
CA SER A 128 -11.32 -11.46 7.16
C SER A 128 -12.06 -10.79 6.00
N ASN A 129 -12.93 -11.56 5.35
CA ASN A 129 -13.77 -11.07 4.27
C ASN A 129 -14.71 -9.94 4.74
N GLU A 130 -15.15 -9.97 6.00
CA GLU A 130 -16.00 -8.96 6.59
C GLU A 130 -15.27 -7.63 6.77
N MET A 131 -13.99 -7.66 7.15
CA MET A 131 -13.15 -6.47 7.21
C MET A 131 -12.93 -5.87 5.82
N MET A 132 -12.66 -6.73 4.82
CA MET A 132 -12.55 -6.31 3.43
C MET A 132 -13.85 -5.64 2.96
N TYR A 133 -15.00 -6.30 3.18
CA TYR A 133 -16.30 -5.77 2.80
C TYR A 133 -16.60 -4.41 3.49
N THR A 134 -16.31 -4.30 4.79
CA THR A 134 -16.49 -3.03 5.53
C THR A 134 -15.69 -1.90 4.90
N LYS A 135 -14.49 -2.19 4.43
CA LYS A 135 -13.63 -1.20 3.79
C LYS A 135 -14.16 -0.77 2.42
N LEU A 136 -14.66 -1.72 1.62
CA LEU A 136 -15.33 -1.43 0.34
C LEU A 136 -16.61 -0.61 0.55
N SER A 137 -17.45 -1.00 1.50
CA SER A 137 -18.70 -0.28 1.80
C SER A 137 -18.47 1.12 2.37
N SER A 138 -17.28 1.42 2.89
CA SER A 138 -16.87 2.77 3.29
C SER A 138 -16.42 3.67 2.14
N GLY A 139 -16.42 3.15 0.89
CA GLY A 139 -16.08 3.90 -0.31
C GLY A 139 -14.62 3.71 -0.79
N GLU A 140 -13.85 2.82 -0.18
CA GLU A 140 -12.53 2.45 -0.72
C GLU A 140 -12.70 1.62 -2.00
N THR A 141 -11.81 1.84 -2.95
CA THR A 141 -11.84 1.16 -4.26
C THR A 141 -10.55 0.39 -4.51
N TYR A 142 -10.69 -0.77 -5.13
CA TYR A 142 -9.59 -1.64 -5.53
C TYR A 142 -9.80 -2.13 -6.96
N ASP A 143 -8.69 -2.42 -7.65
CA ASP A 143 -8.73 -2.96 -9.01
C ASP A 143 -8.86 -4.48 -8.99
N VAL A 144 -8.24 -5.13 -7.99
CA VAL A 144 -8.29 -6.58 -7.80
C VAL A 144 -8.60 -6.91 -6.35
N LEU A 145 -9.58 -7.80 -6.14
CA LEU A 145 -9.98 -8.36 -4.85
C LEU A 145 -9.80 -9.87 -4.86
N VAL A 146 -9.34 -10.45 -3.76
CA VAL A 146 -9.18 -11.91 -3.64
C VAL A 146 -9.94 -12.42 -2.40
N PRO A 147 -11.29 -12.37 -2.41
CA PRO A 147 -12.13 -12.86 -1.33
C PRO A 147 -12.46 -14.36 -1.49
N SER A 148 -13.13 -14.90 -0.48
CA SER A 148 -13.71 -16.23 -0.55
C SER A 148 -15.01 -16.24 -1.39
N ASP A 149 -15.43 -17.42 -1.82
CA ASP A 149 -16.59 -17.70 -2.66
C ASP A 149 -17.89 -17.04 -2.19
N TYR A 150 -18.28 -17.23 -0.92
CA TYR A 150 -19.48 -16.61 -0.36
C TYR A 150 -19.46 -15.08 -0.40
N MET A 151 -18.28 -14.50 -0.29
CA MET A 151 -18.12 -13.05 -0.37
C MET A 151 -18.18 -12.57 -1.83
N ILE A 152 -17.66 -13.35 -2.79
CA ILE A 152 -17.84 -13.08 -4.23
C ILE A 152 -19.34 -13.05 -4.56
N GLU A 153 -20.12 -14.03 -4.10
CA GLU A 153 -21.56 -14.07 -4.30
C GLU A 153 -22.25 -12.80 -3.79
N ARG A 154 -21.85 -12.33 -2.60
CA ARG A 154 -22.38 -11.12 -2.01
C ARG A 154 -22.00 -9.87 -2.81
N LEU A 155 -20.73 -9.74 -3.19
CA LEU A 155 -20.24 -8.60 -3.97
C LEU A 155 -20.88 -8.52 -5.36
N ILE A 156 -21.20 -9.65 -5.98
CA ILE A 156 -21.97 -9.70 -7.23
C ILE A 156 -23.40 -9.19 -7.01
N LYS A 157 -24.10 -9.66 -5.97
CA LYS A 157 -25.47 -9.26 -5.66
C LYS A 157 -25.60 -7.77 -5.33
N GLU A 158 -24.55 -7.20 -4.75
CA GLU A 158 -24.49 -5.79 -4.37
C GLU A 158 -23.80 -4.90 -5.43
N GLU A 159 -23.50 -5.46 -6.62
CA GLU A 159 -22.97 -4.75 -7.78
C GLU A 159 -21.60 -4.08 -7.54
N TYR A 160 -20.77 -4.64 -6.67
CA TYR A 160 -19.40 -4.16 -6.43
C TYR A 160 -18.40 -4.62 -7.50
N LEU A 161 -18.70 -5.67 -8.28
CA LEU A 161 -17.78 -6.28 -9.21
C LEU A 161 -18.12 -5.94 -10.66
N GLN A 162 -17.09 -5.77 -11.47
CA GLN A 162 -17.20 -5.63 -12.92
C GLN A 162 -17.09 -7.00 -13.59
N ALA A 163 -17.80 -7.17 -14.70
CA ALA A 163 -17.69 -8.39 -15.49
C ALA A 163 -16.30 -8.50 -16.14
N LEU A 164 -15.75 -9.71 -16.13
CA LEU A 164 -14.46 -10.03 -16.75
C LEU A 164 -14.61 -10.15 -18.28
N ASP A 165 -13.66 -9.57 -19.01
CA ASP A 165 -13.47 -9.90 -20.43
C ASP A 165 -12.46 -11.05 -20.54
N TRP A 166 -12.96 -12.26 -20.75
CA TRP A 166 -12.14 -13.46 -20.88
C TRP A 166 -11.26 -13.46 -22.14
N ASN A 167 -11.45 -12.56 -23.08
CA ASN A 167 -10.57 -12.42 -24.24
C ASN A 167 -9.25 -11.74 -23.84
N GLU A 168 -9.30 -10.89 -22.81
CA GLU A 168 -8.12 -10.23 -22.26
C GLU A 168 -7.35 -11.10 -21.24
N ILE A 169 -7.85 -12.32 -20.94
CA ILE A 169 -7.24 -13.26 -20.00
C ILE A 169 -6.72 -14.51 -20.74
N PRO A 170 -5.58 -14.43 -21.45
CA PRO A 170 -5.07 -15.54 -22.26
C PRO A 170 -4.68 -16.76 -21.44
N ASN A 171 -4.34 -16.59 -20.17
CA ASN A 171 -3.93 -17.64 -19.26
C ASN A 171 -5.10 -18.47 -18.69
N LYS A 172 -6.34 -18.15 -19.03
CA LYS A 172 -7.53 -18.96 -18.66
C LYS A 172 -7.38 -20.45 -18.97
N LYS A 173 -6.62 -20.78 -20.02
CA LYS A 173 -6.32 -22.17 -20.43
C LYS A 173 -5.56 -22.98 -19.37
N ASN A 174 -4.97 -22.32 -18.37
CA ASN A 174 -4.23 -22.94 -17.30
C ASN A 174 -5.11 -23.23 -16.07
N LEU A 175 -6.38 -22.79 -16.08
CA LEU A 175 -7.32 -23.03 -15.00
C LEU A 175 -7.87 -24.46 -15.09
N LEU A 176 -8.09 -25.07 -13.95
CA LEU A 176 -8.71 -26.40 -13.86
C LEU A 176 -10.23 -26.30 -14.11
N ASP A 177 -10.78 -27.16 -14.94
CA ASP A 177 -12.21 -27.15 -15.23
C ASP A 177 -13.08 -27.38 -13.98
N ASP A 178 -12.59 -28.19 -13.04
CA ASP A 178 -13.30 -28.52 -11.79
C ASP A 178 -13.55 -27.33 -10.88
N VAL A 179 -12.75 -26.26 -10.97
CA VAL A 179 -12.89 -25.04 -10.17
C VAL A 179 -13.65 -23.93 -10.88
N MET A 180 -13.96 -24.14 -12.16
CA MET A 180 -14.72 -23.20 -12.97
C MET A 180 -16.22 -23.41 -12.81
N ASN A 181 -17.00 -22.40 -13.18
CA ASN A 181 -18.46 -22.42 -13.25
C ASN A 181 -19.13 -22.83 -11.92
N GLN A 182 -18.63 -22.34 -10.82
CA GLN A 182 -19.17 -22.59 -9.51
C GLN A 182 -20.49 -21.84 -9.27
N SER A 183 -21.29 -22.32 -8.32
CA SER A 183 -22.65 -21.79 -8.05
C SER A 183 -22.68 -20.32 -7.62
N TYR A 184 -21.61 -19.83 -7.02
CA TYR A 184 -21.50 -18.42 -6.58
C TYR A 184 -21.24 -17.42 -7.75
N ASP A 185 -20.73 -17.89 -8.88
CA ASP A 185 -20.52 -17.11 -10.12
C ASP A 185 -20.68 -18.00 -11.36
N PRO A 186 -21.93 -18.34 -11.75
CA PRO A 186 -22.17 -19.16 -12.91
C PRO A 186 -21.59 -18.56 -14.19
N GLY A 187 -20.79 -19.35 -14.89
CA GLY A 187 -20.09 -18.92 -16.10
C GLY A 187 -18.84 -18.08 -15.85
N ASN A 188 -18.38 -17.94 -14.63
CA ASN A 188 -17.21 -17.13 -14.24
C ASN A 188 -17.25 -15.72 -14.82
N ARG A 189 -18.40 -15.08 -14.66
CA ARG A 189 -18.63 -13.76 -15.26
C ARG A 189 -17.87 -12.65 -14.52
N TYR A 190 -17.66 -12.81 -13.24
CA TYR A 190 -17.10 -11.77 -12.37
C TYR A 190 -15.83 -12.20 -11.66
N SER A 191 -15.54 -13.51 -11.59
CA SER A 191 -14.42 -14.03 -10.84
C SER A 191 -13.57 -15.01 -11.66
N CYS A 192 -12.27 -15.04 -11.31
CA CYS A 192 -11.30 -16.00 -11.77
C CYS A 192 -10.80 -16.81 -10.56
N PRO A 193 -10.86 -18.15 -10.58
CA PRO A 193 -10.35 -18.98 -9.50
C PRO A 193 -8.85 -18.70 -9.23
N TYR A 194 -8.50 -18.57 -7.96
CA TYR A 194 -7.13 -18.30 -7.51
C TYR A 194 -6.57 -19.47 -6.70
N PHE A 195 -7.19 -19.76 -5.58
CA PHE A 195 -6.89 -20.93 -4.76
C PHE A 195 -8.17 -21.73 -4.45
N TRP A 196 -8.02 -23.01 -4.24
CA TRP A 196 -9.05 -23.87 -3.70
C TRP A 196 -8.45 -24.80 -2.65
N GLY A 197 -9.27 -25.29 -1.74
CA GLY A 197 -8.86 -26.20 -0.70
C GLY A 197 -10.01 -27.05 -0.18
N THR A 198 -9.68 -28.10 0.54
CA THR A 198 -10.65 -28.98 1.19
C THR A 198 -10.59 -28.79 2.70
N VAL A 199 -11.74 -28.87 3.34
CA VAL A 199 -11.85 -28.91 4.79
C VAL A 199 -12.19 -30.34 5.22
N GLY A 200 -11.48 -30.88 6.19
CA GLY A 200 -11.71 -32.21 6.74
C GLY A 200 -11.72 -32.19 8.26
N ILE A 201 -12.33 -33.23 8.84
CA ILE A 201 -12.32 -33.46 10.29
C ILE A 201 -11.25 -34.51 10.56
N LEU A 202 -10.24 -34.12 11.33
CA LEU A 202 -9.29 -35.08 11.90
C LEU A 202 -9.82 -35.56 13.25
N TYR A 203 -9.91 -36.89 13.43
CA TYR A 203 -10.32 -37.47 14.70
C TYR A 203 -9.38 -38.62 15.07
N ASP A 204 -9.15 -38.80 16.36
CA ASP A 204 -8.43 -39.93 16.92
C ASP A 204 -9.39 -41.12 17.08
N LYS A 205 -8.90 -42.37 16.84
CA LYS A 205 -9.67 -43.60 16.95
C LYS A 205 -9.45 -44.26 18.30
#